data_d454d368bef2f0094c946caecfacbb0d
#
_entry.id   d454d368bef2f0094c946caecfacbb0d
#
_cell.length_a   1.000
_cell.length_b   1.000
_cell.length_c   1.000
_cell.angle_alpha   90.00
_cell.angle_beta   90.00
_cell.angle_gamma   90.00
#
_symmetry.space_group_name_H-M   'P 1'
#
loop_
_entity.id
_entity.type
_entity.pdbx_description
1 polymer ?
#
loop_
_entity_poly.entity_id
_entity_poly.type
_entity_poly.pdbx_seq_one_letter_code
_entity_poly.pdbx_strand_id
1 'polypeptide(L)'
;MNYEDYKAKFTAWAALTEQRLGELCDEFLPPHEEIAKAARYSLLGGGKRIRAVLALAACELSGTAPEKALDYACALEMLHCYSLIHDDMPCMDNDDFRRGRPSCHKQFGESTALLAADALVTAAFEVIAHADLPAESRVEAAAILAKGGGARGMLYGQELDKHYETSRATEDQLLELHRNKTGALIIVAVELGCTAANAAPALRKALVQYAAEVGLVFQIVDDILDVTSTTEELGKPVGSDADNDKTTFITLYGLDGARALAKQHNDTAMAALDGFGAQEDFLRLLAGELLQRKK
;
A
#
# COMPACT_ATOMS: atom_id res chain seq x y z
N MET A 1 8.17 22.60 -5.07
CA MET A 1 7.31 22.55 -3.85
C MET A 1 8.22 22.52 -2.62
N ASN A 2 7.88 23.26 -1.54
CA ASN A 2 8.61 23.11 -0.27
C ASN A 2 8.00 21.98 0.59
N TYR A 3 8.68 21.62 1.70
CA TYR A 3 8.27 20.48 2.53
C TYR A 3 6.95 20.72 3.28
N GLU A 4 6.67 21.95 3.70
CA GLU A 4 5.41 22.31 4.38
C GLU A 4 4.22 22.20 3.43
N ASP A 5 4.36 22.68 2.19
CA ASP A 5 3.33 22.54 1.16
C ASP A 5 3.07 21.07 0.81
N TYR A 6 4.14 20.27 0.75
CA TYR A 6 4.03 18.82 0.56
C TYR A 6 3.22 18.18 1.70
N LYS A 7 3.56 18.47 2.96
CA LYS A 7 2.85 17.93 4.13
C LYS A 7 1.38 18.34 4.16
N ALA A 8 1.09 19.61 3.89
CA ALA A 8 -0.28 20.11 3.82
C ALA A 8 -1.09 19.36 2.73
N LYS A 9 -0.50 19.19 1.55
CA LYS A 9 -1.12 18.47 0.42
C LYS A 9 -1.33 17.00 0.72
N PHE A 10 -0.32 16.32 1.27
CA PHE A 10 -0.43 14.92 1.69
C PHE A 10 -1.58 14.73 2.69
N THR A 11 -1.65 15.58 3.72
CA THR A 11 -2.70 15.53 4.75
C THR A 11 -4.08 15.79 4.14
N ALA A 12 -4.20 16.76 3.23
CA ALA A 12 -5.47 17.07 2.57
C ALA A 12 -5.96 15.89 1.72
N TRP A 13 -5.07 15.24 0.97
CA TRP A 13 -5.42 14.08 0.15
C TRP A 13 -5.75 12.83 0.98
N ALA A 14 -5.04 12.61 2.08
CA ALA A 14 -5.38 11.54 3.02
C ALA A 14 -6.76 11.77 3.64
N ALA A 15 -7.06 13.01 4.07
CA ALA A 15 -8.37 13.37 4.62
C ALA A 15 -9.50 13.25 3.59
N LEU A 16 -9.27 13.67 2.35
CA LEU A 16 -10.21 13.50 1.24
C LEU A 16 -10.51 12.01 0.99
N THR A 17 -9.49 11.16 1.02
CA THR A 17 -9.65 9.70 0.89
C THR A 17 -10.46 9.12 2.05
N GLU A 18 -10.17 9.52 3.29
CA GLU A 18 -10.93 9.06 4.48
C GLU A 18 -12.41 9.46 4.40
N GLN A 19 -12.70 10.70 3.99
CA GLN A 19 -14.07 11.15 3.78
C GLN A 19 -14.77 10.29 2.73
N ARG A 20 -14.14 10.09 1.57
CA ARG A 20 -14.73 9.33 0.47
C ARG A 20 -14.93 7.86 0.82
N LEU A 21 -13.98 7.25 1.55
CA LEU A 21 -14.14 5.89 2.08
C LEU A 21 -15.37 5.78 3.00
N GLY A 22 -15.64 6.78 3.84
CA GLY A 22 -16.85 6.84 4.66
C GLY A 22 -18.12 6.83 3.82
N GLU A 23 -18.20 7.67 2.79
CA GLU A 23 -19.33 7.76 1.86
C GLU A 23 -19.55 6.44 1.10
N LEU A 24 -18.49 5.85 0.55
CA LEU A 24 -18.54 4.56 -0.15
C LEU A 24 -18.93 3.41 0.78
N CYS A 25 -18.50 3.45 2.04
CA CYS A 25 -18.98 2.49 3.03
C CYS A 25 -20.49 2.61 3.29
N ASP A 26 -21.03 3.83 3.30
CA ASP A 26 -22.48 4.03 3.49
C ASP A 26 -23.28 3.46 2.30
N GLU A 27 -22.71 3.49 1.10
CA GLU A 27 -23.31 3.01 -0.12
C GLU A 27 -23.18 1.48 -0.29
N PHE A 28 -21.96 0.92 -0.12
CA PHE A 28 -21.64 -0.47 -0.47
C PHE A 28 -21.50 -1.42 0.74
N LEU A 29 -21.39 -0.90 1.96
CA LEU A 29 -21.23 -1.66 3.19
C LEU A 29 -22.26 -1.21 4.24
N PRO A 30 -23.53 -1.57 4.09
CA PRO A 30 -24.61 -1.05 4.91
C PRO A 30 -24.42 -1.40 6.41
N PRO A 31 -24.52 -0.44 7.35
CA PRO A 31 -24.05 -0.60 8.73
C PRO A 31 -24.93 -1.49 9.63
N HIS A 32 -26.04 -2.01 9.13
CA HIS A 32 -26.91 -2.91 9.88
C HIS A 32 -26.41 -4.37 9.88
N GLU A 33 -25.53 -4.74 8.95
CA GLU A 33 -24.95 -6.07 8.82
C GLU A 33 -23.65 -6.18 9.64
N GLU A 34 -23.45 -7.32 10.31
CA GLU A 34 -22.25 -7.52 11.15
C GLU A 34 -20.95 -7.55 10.35
N ILE A 35 -20.96 -8.16 9.17
CA ILE A 35 -19.81 -8.18 8.26
C ILE A 35 -19.44 -6.76 7.78
N ALA A 36 -20.45 -5.92 7.50
CA ALA A 36 -20.21 -4.54 7.09
C ALA A 36 -19.66 -3.70 8.25
N LYS A 37 -20.13 -3.91 9.49
CA LYS A 37 -19.54 -3.28 10.69
C LYS A 37 -18.08 -3.65 10.86
N ALA A 38 -17.73 -4.92 10.70
CA ALA A 38 -16.37 -5.43 10.83
C ALA A 38 -15.45 -4.88 9.70
N ALA A 39 -15.95 -4.83 8.46
CA ALA A 39 -15.26 -4.23 7.32
C ALA A 39 -14.98 -2.73 7.56
N ARG A 40 -16.00 -1.96 7.96
CA ARG A 40 -15.89 -0.53 8.29
C ARG A 40 -14.94 -0.28 9.46
N TYR A 41 -15.01 -1.12 10.50
CA TYR A 41 -14.11 -1.05 11.65
C TYR A 41 -12.64 -1.10 11.23
N SER A 42 -12.28 -2.00 10.33
CA SER A 42 -10.91 -2.17 9.84
C SER A 42 -10.52 -1.08 8.85
N LEU A 43 -11.39 -0.78 7.88
CA LEU A 43 -11.12 0.18 6.81
C LEU A 43 -11.00 1.61 7.33
N LEU A 44 -11.94 2.05 8.20
CA LEU A 44 -11.99 3.39 8.77
C LEU A 44 -11.18 3.49 10.09
N GLY A 45 -10.44 2.45 10.44
CA GLY A 45 -9.58 2.40 11.63
C GLY A 45 -8.31 3.23 11.54
N GLY A 46 -8.19 4.12 10.55
CA GLY A 46 -7.02 4.96 10.30
C GLY A 46 -5.99 4.34 9.36
N GLY A 47 -4.84 4.99 9.24
CA GLY A 47 -3.74 4.62 8.36
C GLY A 47 -3.16 5.82 7.64
N LYS A 48 -1.95 5.68 7.09
CA LYS A 48 -1.27 6.80 6.39
C LYS A 48 -1.83 7.07 4.99
N ARG A 49 -2.65 6.19 4.43
CA ARG A 49 -3.27 6.29 3.09
C ARG A 49 -2.26 6.53 1.96
N ILE A 50 -1.04 6.03 2.11
CA ILE A 50 0.06 6.25 1.15
C ILE A 50 -0.32 5.78 -0.26
N ARG A 51 -1.00 4.64 -0.39
CA ARG A 51 -1.41 4.09 -1.69
C ARG A 51 -2.43 4.99 -2.39
N ALA A 52 -3.42 5.48 -1.65
CA ALA A 52 -4.39 6.44 -2.18
C ALA A 52 -3.71 7.75 -2.60
N VAL A 53 -2.85 8.31 -1.75
CA VAL A 53 -2.09 9.53 -2.05
C VAL A 53 -1.22 9.36 -3.29
N LEU A 54 -0.58 8.20 -3.48
CA LEU A 54 0.19 7.89 -4.70
C LEU A 54 -0.70 7.86 -5.96
N ALA A 55 -1.91 7.32 -5.87
CA ALA A 55 -2.85 7.31 -7.00
C ALA A 55 -3.28 8.74 -7.37
N LEU A 56 -3.60 9.57 -6.37
CA LEU A 56 -3.95 10.98 -6.58
C LEU A 56 -2.77 11.78 -7.17
N ALA A 57 -1.55 11.55 -6.67
CA ALA A 57 -0.33 12.19 -7.19
C ALA A 57 -0.03 11.80 -8.64
N ALA A 58 -0.20 10.52 -8.99
CA ALA A 58 -0.01 10.05 -10.36
C ALA A 58 -1.05 10.65 -11.32
N CYS A 59 -2.31 10.79 -10.88
CA CYS A 59 -3.36 11.46 -11.64
C CYS A 59 -3.02 12.93 -11.89
N GLU A 60 -2.61 13.67 -10.85
CA GLU A 60 -2.24 15.08 -10.95
C GLU A 60 -1.02 15.29 -11.85
N LEU A 61 0.03 14.46 -11.68
CA LEU A 61 1.23 14.54 -12.55
C LEU A 61 0.89 14.25 -14.01
N SER A 62 -0.18 13.47 -14.26
CA SER A 62 -0.72 13.21 -15.60
C SER A 62 -1.57 14.36 -16.17
N GLY A 63 -1.67 15.50 -15.46
CA GLY A 63 -2.36 16.70 -15.91
C GLY A 63 -3.87 16.70 -15.67
N THR A 64 -4.39 15.82 -14.81
CA THR A 64 -5.80 15.69 -14.49
C THR A 64 -6.04 16.01 -13.01
N ALA A 65 -7.20 16.54 -12.66
CA ALA A 65 -7.58 16.80 -11.26
C ALA A 65 -7.52 15.50 -10.44
N PRO A 66 -6.81 15.48 -9.29
CA PRO A 66 -6.57 14.26 -8.53
C PRO A 66 -7.85 13.56 -8.07
N GLU A 67 -8.95 14.32 -7.88
CA GLU A 67 -10.26 13.81 -7.49
C GLU A 67 -10.83 12.80 -8.50
N LYS A 68 -10.39 12.84 -9.76
CA LYS A 68 -10.79 11.86 -10.77
C LYS A 68 -10.29 10.44 -10.46
N ALA A 69 -9.18 10.31 -9.74
CA ALA A 69 -8.67 9.02 -9.29
C ALA A 69 -9.20 8.58 -7.91
N LEU A 70 -10.04 9.38 -7.24
CA LEU A 70 -10.39 9.18 -5.85
C LEU A 70 -11.11 7.86 -5.58
N ASP A 71 -12.09 7.49 -6.42
CA ASP A 71 -12.82 6.22 -6.28
C ASP A 71 -11.88 5.02 -6.51
N TYR A 72 -10.97 5.10 -7.48
CA TYR A 72 -9.96 4.07 -7.69
C TYR A 72 -8.97 3.96 -6.53
N ALA A 73 -8.57 5.10 -5.95
CA ALA A 73 -7.73 5.14 -4.77
C ALA A 73 -8.42 4.51 -3.55
N CYS A 74 -9.72 4.77 -3.37
CA CYS A 74 -10.54 4.15 -2.32
C CYS A 74 -10.69 2.64 -2.53
N ALA A 75 -10.93 2.19 -3.76
CA ALA A 75 -10.99 0.77 -4.10
C ALA A 75 -9.68 0.04 -3.77
N LEU A 76 -8.54 0.67 -4.04
CA LEU A 76 -7.23 0.13 -3.66
C LEU A 76 -7.05 0.05 -2.14
N GLU A 77 -7.49 1.05 -1.37
CA GLU A 77 -7.44 1.02 0.10
C GLU A 77 -8.38 -0.06 0.67
N MET A 78 -9.55 -0.31 0.06
CA MET A 78 -10.43 -1.44 0.42
C MET A 78 -9.73 -2.78 0.19
N LEU A 79 -9.12 -2.99 -0.98
CA LEU A 79 -8.35 -4.19 -1.29
C LEU A 79 -7.12 -4.32 -0.38
N HIS A 80 -6.43 -3.25 -0.05
CA HIS A 80 -5.35 -3.28 0.93
C HIS A 80 -5.86 -3.63 2.34
N CYS A 81 -7.01 -3.10 2.73
CA CYS A 81 -7.59 -3.40 4.04
C CYS A 81 -7.99 -4.87 4.18
N TYR A 82 -8.61 -5.47 3.13
CA TYR A 82 -8.92 -6.90 3.14
C TYR A 82 -7.67 -7.74 3.38
N SER A 83 -6.55 -7.41 2.72
CA SER A 83 -5.32 -8.16 2.89
C SER A 83 -4.77 -8.08 4.32
N LEU A 84 -4.91 -6.93 4.98
CA LEU A 84 -4.50 -6.78 6.38
C LEU A 84 -5.40 -7.58 7.34
N ILE A 85 -6.72 -7.66 7.07
CA ILE A 85 -7.62 -8.50 7.89
C ILE A 85 -7.23 -9.97 7.76
N HIS A 86 -6.92 -10.45 6.55
CA HIS A 86 -6.50 -11.83 6.34
C HIS A 86 -5.12 -12.11 6.97
N ASP A 87 -4.21 -11.17 6.87
CA ASP A 87 -2.87 -11.26 7.44
C ASP A 87 -2.92 -11.44 8.96
N ASP A 88 -3.82 -10.71 9.64
CA ASP A 88 -4.02 -10.80 11.09
C ASP A 88 -4.68 -12.11 11.56
N MET A 89 -5.27 -12.94 10.67
CA MET A 89 -6.01 -14.15 11.05
C MET A 89 -5.12 -15.17 11.74
N PRO A 90 -5.69 -16.03 12.66
CA PRO A 90 -4.93 -17.07 13.37
C PRO A 90 -4.20 -18.08 12.47
N CYS A 91 -4.67 -18.29 11.24
CA CYS A 91 -4.02 -19.15 10.25
C CYS A 91 -2.91 -18.44 9.45
N MET A 92 -2.69 -17.15 9.69
CA MET A 92 -1.68 -16.31 9.07
C MET A 92 -0.70 -15.82 10.15
N ASP A 93 -0.66 -14.53 10.47
CA ASP A 93 0.28 -13.95 11.45
C ASP A 93 -0.24 -14.02 12.89
N ASN A 94 -1.55 -14.26 13.07
CA ASN A 94 -2.24 -14.34 14.36
C ASN A 94 -2.03 -13.10 15.24
N ASP A 95 -2.10 -11.92 14.63
CA ASP A 95 -1.90 -10.64 15.31
C ASP A 95 -3.13 -10.24 16.15
N ASP A 96 -2.92 -9.95 17.42
CA ASP A 96 -3.99 -9.52 18.34
C ASP A 96 -4.39 -8.06 18.11
N PHE A 97 -3.48 -7.23 17.60
CA PHE A 97 -3.67 -5.79 17.45
C PHE A 97 -3.23 -5.29 16.06
N ARG A 98 -4.02 -4.35 15.52
CA ARG A 98 -3.71 -3.61 14.29
C ARG A 98 -3.93 -2.11 14.52
N ARG A 99 -2.92 -1.29 14.27
CA ARG A 99 -2.98 0.18 14.46
C ARG A 99 -3.41 0.58 15.89
N GLY A 100 -2.94 -0.14 16.91
CA GLY A 100 -3.25 0.11 18.32
C GLY A 100 -4.67 -0.28 18.77
N ARG A 101 -5.43 -0.99 17.93
CA ARG A 101 -6.77 -1.51 18.22
C ARG A 101 -6.78 -3.03 18.06
N PRO A 102 -7.69 -3.78 18.73
CA PRO A 102 -7.86 -5.20 18.46
C PRO A 102 -8.00 -5.45 16.96
N SER A 103 -7.34 -6.50 16.46
CA SER A 103 -7.50 -6.93 15.06
C SER A 103 -8.96 -7.37 14.80
N CYS A 104 -9.34 -7.44 13.52
CA CYS A 104 -10.73 -7.71 13.16
C CYS A 104 -11.25 -9.03 13.75
N HIS A 105 -10.45 -10.09 13.70
CA HIS A 105 -10.84 -11.39 14.25
C HIS A 105 -10.94 -11.40 15.79
N LYS A 106 -10.15 -10.58 16.48
CA LYS A 106 -10.26 -10.41 17.93
C LYS A 106 -11.50 -9.64 18.34
N GLN A 107 -11.91 -8.66 17.53
CA GLN A 107 -13.07 -7.80 17.82
C GLN A 107 -14.40 -8.47 17.44
N PHE A 108 -14.46 -9.21 16.32
CA PHE A 108 -15.70 -9.71 15.72
C PHE A 108 -15.76 -11.23 15.57
N GLY A 109 -14.68 -11.94 15.91
CA GLY A 109 -14.54 -13.38 15.68
C GLY A 109 -14.03 -13.70 14.27
N GLU A 110 -13.45 -14.89 14.12
CA GLU A 110 -12.74 -15.32 12.91
C GLU A 110 -13.64 -15.37 11.67
N SER A 111 -14.82 -15.97 11.78
CA SER A 111 -15.74 -16.10 10.63
C SER A 111 -16.25 -14.75 10.13
N THR A 112 -16.56 -13.82 11.04
CA THR A 112 -16.99 -12.46 10.68
C THR A 112 -15.83 -11.68 10.03
N ALA A 113 -14.62 -11.80 10.57
CA ALA A 113 -13.43 -11.15 10.00
C ALA A 113 -13.12 -11.66 8.57
N LEU A 114 -13.18 -12.98 8.36
CA LEU A 114 -12.99 -13.59 7.05
C LEU A 114 -13.99 -13.02 6.03
N LEU A 115 -15.28 -13.05 6.37
CA LEU A 115 -16.35 -12.55 5.49
C LEU A 115 -16.29 -11.03 5.30
N ALA A 116 -15.85 -10.27 6.31
CA ALA A 116 -15.63 -8.83 6.19
C ALA A 116 -14.50 -8.49 5.20
N ALA A 117 -13.45 -9.28 5.17
CA ALA A 117 -12.38 -9.16 4.19
C ALA A 117 -12.89 -9.48 2.77
N ASP A 118 -13.67 -10.55 2.60
CA ASP A 118 -14.29 -10.88 1.32
C ASP A 118 -15.25 -9.77 0.83
N ALA A 119 -16.01 -9.16 1.76
CA ALA A 119 -16.87 -8.03 1.45
C ALA A 119 -16.07 -6.81 0.97
N LEU A 120 -14.92 -6.52 1.58
CA LEU A 120 -14.06 -5.40 1.15
C LEU A 120 -13.47 -5.61 -0.25
N VAL A 121 -13.00 -6.81 -0.58
CA VAL A 121 -12.44 -7.06 -1.91
C VAL A 121 -13.52 -7.00 -2.99
N THR A 122 -14.72 -7.48 -2.71
CA THR A 122 -15.85 -7.36 -3.66
C THR A 122 -16.32 -5.93 -3.80
N ALA A 123 -16.46 -5.17 -2.71
CA ALA A 123 -16.80 -3.75 -2.74
C ALA A 123 -15.78 -2.91 -3.51
N ALA A 124 -14.49 -3.24 -3.44
CA ALA A 124 -13.46 -2.55 -4.23
C ALA A 124 -13.74 -2.61 -5.74
N PHE A 125 -14.16 -3.75 -6.26
CA PHE A 125 -14.52 -3.88 -7.68
C PHE A 125 -15.86 -3.20 -7.99
N GLU A 126 -16.80 -3.20 -7.07
CA GLU A 126 -18.08 -2.51 -7.21
C GLU A 126 -17.87 -0.98 -7.29
N VAL A 127 -17.00 -0.41 -6.44
CA VAL A 127 -16.60 1.01 -6.49
C VAL A 127 -15.99 1.36 -7.86
N ILE A 128 -15.06 0.54 -8.38
CA ILE A 128 -14.49 0.76 -9.72
C ILE A 128 -15.59 0.73 -10.80
N ALA A 129 -16.53 -0.21 -10.71
CA ALA A 129 -17.59 -0.35 -11.68
C ALA A 129 -18.55 0.85 -11.73
N HIS A 130 -18.73 1.56 -10.59
CA HIS A 130 -19.62 2.72 -10.46
C HIS A 130 -18.88 4.07 -10.55
N ALA A 131 -17.54 4.08 -10.62
CA ALA A 131 -16.78 5.32 -10.72
C ALA A 131 -17.22 6.18 -11.93
N ASP A 132 -17.26 7.51 -11.74
CA ASP A 132 -17.58 8.50 -12.80
C ASP A 132 -16.41 8.67 -13.78
N LEU A 133 -16.12 7.59 -14.51
CA LEU A 133 -15.06 7.50 -15.52
C LEU A 133 -15.53 6.66 -16.71
N PRO A 134 -14.88 6.79 -17.89
CA PRO A 134 -15.23 6.00 -19.07
C PRO A 134 -15.21 4.49 -18.81
N ALA A 135 -16.07 3.73 -19.50
CA ALA A 135 -16.17 2.28 -19.32
C ALA A 135 -14.81 1.57 -19.55
N GLU A 136 -14.05 2.00 -20.55
CA GLU A 136 -12.71 1.49 -20.85
C GLU A 136 -11.74 1.71 -19.67
N SER A 137 -11.79 2.87 -19.04
CA SER A 137 -10.98 3.19 -17.86
C SER A 137 -11.36 2.29 -16.68
N ARG A 138 -12.66 2.08 -16.45
CA ARG A 138 -13.14 1.19 -15.37
C ARG A 138 -12.72 -0.26 -15.58
N VAL A 139 -12.80 -0.77 -16.81
CA VAL A 139 -12.36 -2.13 -17.15
C VAL A 139 -10.85 -2.27 -16.96
N GLU A 140 -10.05 -1.29 -17.41
CA GLU A 140 -8.61 -1.27 -17.21
C GLU A 140 -8.26 -1.22 -15.72
N ALA A 141 -8.91 -0.35 -14.95
CA ALA A 141 -8.69 -0.23 -13.50
C ALA A 141 -9.01 -1.54 -12.76
N ALA A 142 -10.11 -2.19 -13.10
CA ALA A 142 -10.46 -3.49 -12.52
C ALA A 142 -9.40 -4.57 -12.87
N ALA A 143 -8.89 -4.59 -14.10
CA ALA A 143 -7.85 -5.53 -14.52
C ALA A 143 -6.52 -5.26 -13.78
N ILE A 144 -6.13 -3.99 -13.59
CA ILE A 144 -4.94 -3.58 -12.83
C ILE A 144 -5.07 -4.02 -11.38
N LEU A 145 -6.20 -3.71 -10.74
CA LEU A 145 -6.46 -4.07 -9.35
C LEU A 145 -6.46 -5.59 -9.14
N ALA A 146 -7.13 -6.34 -10.02
CA ALA A 146 -7.18 -7.79 -9.97
C ALA A 146 -5.81 -8.45 -10.16
N LYS A 147 -4.99 -7.94 -11.10
CA LYS A 147 -3.63 -8.44 -11.33
C LYS A 147 -2.73 -8.19 -10.13
N GLY A 148 -2.72 -6.95 -9.63
CA GLY A 148 -1.79 -6.56 -8.56
C GLY A 148 -2.21 -7.08 -7.18
N GLY A 149 -3.51 -7.23 -6.90
CA GLY A 149 -4.01 -7.82 -5.66
C GLY A 149 -4.09 -9.35 -5.66
N GLY A 150 -4.08 -9.97 -6.85
CA GLY A 150 -4.31 -11.41 -7.02
C GLY A 150 -3.04 -12.27 -6.98
N ALA A 151 -3.17 -13.51 -7.51
CA ALA A 151 -2.12 -14.54 -7.53
C ALA A 151 -0.91 -14.20 -8.42
N ARG A 152 -0.90 -13.05 -9.10
CA ARG A 152 0.24 -12.53 -9.87
C ARG A 152 0.82 -11.25 -9.26
N GLY A 153 0.50 -10.99 -8.00
CA GLY A 153 0.92 -9.81 -7.25
C GLY A 153 0.91 -10.09 -5.76
N MET A 154 0.14 -9.30 -4.99
CA MET A 154 0.18 -9.30 -3.53
C MET A 154 -0.08 -10.69 -2.91
N LEU A 155 -1.08 -11.46 -3.38
CA LEU A 155 -1.34 -12.80 -2.84
C LEU A 155 -0.19 -13.76 -3.06
N TYR A 156 0.48 -13.69 -4.22
CA TYR A 156 1.71 -14.46 -4.44
C TYR A 156 2.82 -14.04 -3.47
N GLY A 157 2.96 -12.74 -3.21
CA GLY A 157 3.90 -12.25 -2.21
C GLY A 157 3.58 -12.77 -0.80
N GLN A 158 2.30 -12.86 -0.42
CA GLN A 158 1.87 -13.48 0.84
C GLN A 158 2.21 -14.97 0.92
N GLU A 159 2.01 -15.71 -0.17
CA GLU A 159 2.40 -17.13 -0.26
C GLU A 159 3.91 -17.29 -0.05
N LEU A 160 4.73 -16.45 -0.69
CA LEU A 160 6.18 -16.45 -0.52
C LEU A 160 6.59 -16.11 0.93
N ASP A 161 5.94 -15.12 1.55
CA ASP A 161 6.20 -14.74 2.94
C ASP A 161 5.98 -15.93 3.88
N LYS A 162 4.84 -16.60 3.75
CA LYS A 162 4.53 -17.82 4.53
C LYS A 162 5.49 -18.97 4.24
N HIS A 163 5.93 -19.13 3.00
CA HIS A 163 6.92 -20.16 2.64
C HIS A 163 8.27 -19.89 3.31
N TYR A 164 8.72 -18.63 3.33
CA TYR A 164 10.02 -18.25 3.90
C TYR A 164 10.02 -18.05 5.43
N GLU A 165 8.88 -18.22 6.12
CA GLU A 165 8.86 -18.37 7.58
C GLU A 165 9.55 -19.66 8.06
N THR A 166 9.57 -20.69 7.22
CA THR A 166 10.16 -22.01 7.55
C THR A 166 11.43 -22.33 6.78
N SER A 167 11.88 -21.45 5.89
CA SER A 167 13.07 -21.63 5.06
C SER A 167 13.75 -20.27 4.80
N ARG A 168 15.07 -20.26 4.70
CA ARG A 168 15.80 -19.03 4.36
C ARG A 168 15.65 -18.71 2.89
N ALA A 169 15.31 -17.45 2.59
CA ALA A 169 15.27 -16.92 1.25
C ALA A 169 16.67 -16.52 0.76
N THR A 170 16.95 -16.73 -0.53
CA THR A 170 18.08 -16.08 -1.20
C THR A 170 17.77 -14.59 -1.44
N GLU A 171 18.76 -13.80 -1.85
CA GLU A 171 18.57 -12.39 -2.21
C GLU A 171 17.48 -12.21 -3.29
N ASP A 172 17.55 -12.96 -4.39
CA ASP A 172 16.57 -12.88 -5.47
C ASP A 172 15.14 -13.22 -4.98
N GLN A 173 15.02 -14.22 -4.11
CA GLN A 173 13.77 -14.64 -3.52
C GLN A 173 13.19 -13.57 -2.55
N LEU A 174 14.04 -12.94 -1.75
CA LEU A 174 13.64 -11.83 -0.88
C LEU A 174 13.16 -10.63 -1.70
N LEU A 175 13.87 -10.27 -2.77
CA LEU A 175 13.45 -9.24 -3.71
C LEU A 175 12.12 -9.57 -4.39
N GLU A 176 11.92 -10.83 -4.81
CA GLU A 176 10.67 -11.29 -5.41
C GLU A 176 9.50 -11.21 -4.43
N LEU A 177 9.71 -11.65 -3.19
CA LEU A 177 8.73 -11.54 -2.10
C LEU A 177 8.28 -10.08 -1.94
N HIS A 178 9.20 -9.16 -1.71
CA HIS A 178 8.87 -7.76 -1.42
C HIS A 178 8.29 -7.02 -2.63
N ARG A 179 8.74 -7.32 -3.86
CA ARG A 179 8.14 -6.78 -5.09
C ARG A 179 6.68 -7.17 -5.22
N ASN A 180 6.32 -8.37 -4.79
CA ASN A 180 4.95 -8.88 -4.87
C ASN A 180 4.13 -8.49 -3.62
N LYS A 181 4.57 -8.82 -2.41
CA LYS A 181 3.80 -8.56 -1.18
C LYS A 181 3.46 -7.07 -0.99
N THR A 182 4.43 -6.20 -1.16
CA THR A 182 4.29 -4.76 -0.93
C THR A 182 4.31 -3.94 -2.22
N GLY A 183 5.29 -4.20 -3.09
CA GLY A 183 5.52 -3.43 -4.31
C GLY A 183 4.34 -3.48 -5.28
N ALA A 184 3.67 -4.62 -5.41
CA ALA A 184 2.55 -4.77 -6.34
C ALA A 184 1.45 -3.74 -6.12
N LEU A 185 1.00 -3.51 -4.88
CA LEU A 185 -0.05 -2.53 -4.58
C LEU A 185 0.43 -1.07 -4.65
N ILE A 186 1.73 -0.81 -4.53
CA ILE A 186 2.31 0.51 -4.76
C ILE A 186 2.34 0.82 -6.27
N ILE A 187 2.66 -0.18 -7.10
CA ILE A 187 2.55 -0.07 -8.56
C ILE A 187 1.09 0.13 -8.98
N VAL A 188 0.16 -0.66 -8.44
CA VAL A 188 -1.29 -0.49 -8.70
C VAL A 188 -1.74 0.93 -8.39
N ALA A 189 -1.27 1.54 -7.32
CA ALA A 189 -1.63 2.92 -6.96
C ALA A 189 -1.34 3.90 -8.10
N VAL A 190 -0.13 3.90 -8.63
CA VAL A 190 0.24 4.83 -9.71
C VAL A 190 -0.43 4.45 -11.04
N GLU A 191 -0.60 3.15 -11.32
CA GLU A 191 -1.32 2.70 -12.53
C GLU A 191 -2.79 3.14 -12.52
N LEU A 192 -3.49 3.05 -11.38
CA LEU A 192 -4.85 3.53 -11.24
C LEU A 192 -4.98 5.04 -11.43
N GLY A 193 -4.03 5.82 -10.86
CA GLY A 193 -3.96 7.26 -11.11
C GLY A 193 -3.72 7.61 -12.57
N CYS A 194 -2.79 6.90 -13.22
CA CYS A 194 -2.54 7.04 -14.66
C CYS A 194 -3.77 6.67 -15.51
N THR A 195 -4.49 5.62 -15.14
CA THR A 195 -5.69 5.17 -15.85
C THR A 195 -6.83 6.18 -15.72
N ALA A 196 -7.04 6.74 -14.52
CA ALA A 196 -8.03 7.79 -14.31
C ALA A 196 -7.76 9.06 -15.15
N ALA A 197 -6.48 9.36 -15.35
CA ALA A 197 -6.04 10.54 -16.12
C ALA A 197 -5.79 10.27 -17.62
N ASN A 198 -5.92 9.03 -18.08
CA ASN A 198 -5.50 8.63 -19.45
C ASN A 198 -4.05 9.08 -19.75
N ALA A 199 -3.14 8.80 -18.84
CA ALA A 199 -1.75 9.25 -18.87
C ALA A 199 -0.99 8.80 -20.12
N ALA A 200 -0.10 9.65 -20.63
CA ALA A 200 0.79 9.29 -21.71
C ALA A 200 1.65 8.06 -21.36
N PRO A 201 1.90 7.14 -22.33
CA PRO A 201 2.62 5.89 -22.07
C PRO A 201 4.01 6.09 -21.44
N ALA A 202 4.74 7.15 -21.83
CA ALA A 202 6.06 7.45 -21.29
C ALA A 202 6.00 7.81 -19.80
N LEU A 203 5.03 8.65 -19.40
CA LEU A 203 4.82 9.02 -17.99
C LEU A 203 4.37 7.82 -17.17
N ARG A 204 3.42 7.01 -17.68
CA ARG A 204 2.98 5.78 -17.00
C ARG A 204 4.17 4.85 -16.74
N LYS A 205 5.03 4.63 -17.74
CA LYS A 205 6.24 3.79 -17.59
C LYS A 205 7.16 4.33 -16.49
N ALA A 206 7.40 5.63 -16.45
CA ALA A 206 8.23 6.29 -15.46
C ALA A 206 7.64 6.14 -14.05
N LEU A 207 6.33 6.37 -13.89
CA LEU A 207 5.63 6.22 -12.60
C LEU A 207 5.63 4.77 -12.11
N VAL A 208 5.47 3.79 -12.99
CA VAL A 208 5.57 2.36 -12.62
C VAL A 208 6.98 2.01 -12.14
N GLN A 209 8.03 2.53 -12.81
CA GLN A 209 9.40 2.34 -12.36
C GLN A 209 9.64 3.02 -11.01
N TYR A 210 9.22 4.27 -10.84
CA TYR A 210 9.25 4.98 -9.56
C TYR A 210 8.58 4.17 -8.44
N ALA A 211 7.37 3.69 -8.67
CA ALA A 211 6.59 2.93 -7.70
C ALA A 211 7.25 1.60 -7.30
N ALA A 212 7.86 0.89 -8.27
CA ALA A 212 8.59 -0.34 -8.02
C ALA A 212 9.78 -0.11 -7.07
N GLU A 213 10.55 0.95 -7.31
CA GLU A 213 11.71 1.31 -6.49
C GLU A 213 11.29 1.79 -5.09
N VAL A 214 10.26 2.65 -5.01
CA VAL A 214 9.69 3.11 -3.73
C VAL A 214 9.16 1.95 -2.89
N GLY A 215 8.56 0.94 -3.51
CA GLY A 215 8.11 -0.27 -2.84
C GLY A 215 9.24 -1.05 -2.16
N LEU A 216 10.40 -1.15 -2.81
CA LEU A 216 11.60 -1.75 -2.23
C LEU A 216 12.18 -0.88 -1.10
N VAL A 217 12.30 0.45 -1.31
CA VAL A 217 12.72 1.39 -0.25
C VAL A 217 11.85 1.21 0.99
N PHE A 218 10.54 1.10 0.80
CA PHE A 218 9.60 0.93 1.91
C PHE A 218 9.94 -0.31 2.75
N GLN A 219 10.21 -1.46 2.13
CA GLN A 219 10.53 -2.70 2.83
C GLN A 219 11.94 -2.69 3.45
N ILE A 220 12.95 -2.18 2.73
CA ILE A 220 14.30 -2.08 3.29
C ILE A 220 14.32 -1.19 4.53
N VAL A 221 13.55 -0.09 4.52
CA VAL A 221 13.43 0.81 5.66
C VAL A 221 12.61 0.16 6.79
N ASP A 222 11.60 -0.66 6.50
CA ASP A 222 10.91 -1.45 7.52
C ASP A 222 11.87 -2.39 8.26
N ASP A 223 12.72 -3.12 7.55
CA ASP A 223 13.75 -4.00 8.13
C ASP A 223 14.75 -3.19 8.99
N ILE A 224 15.17 -2.00 8.53
CA ILE A 224 16.04 -1.12 9.29
C ILE A 224 15.36 -0.66 10.59
N LEU A 225 14.09 -0.28 10.52
CA LEU A 225 13.34 0.17 11.68
C LEU A 225 13.10 -0.94 12.70
N ASP A 226 12.90 -2.19 12.25
CA ASP A 226 12.73 -3.32 13.16
C ASP A 226 13.94 -3.55 14.08
N VAL A 227 15.15 -3.19 13.64
CA VAL A 227 16.38 -3.34 14.45
C VAL A 227 16.88 -2.04 15.09
N THR A 228 16.39 -0.86 14.69
CA THR A 228 16.90 0.44 15.14
C THR A 228 15.93 1.27 15.97
N SER A 229 14.62 0.97 15.91
CA SER A 229 13.58 1.69 16.66
C SER A 229 13.30 1.07 18.02
N THR A 230 12.41 1.68 18.80
CA THR A 230 11.90 1.13 20.05
C THR A 230 10.48 0.63 19.89
N THR A 231 10.03 -0.29 20.75
CA THR A 231 8.64 -0.79 20.75
C THR A 231 7.61 0.35 20.88
N GLU A 232 7.96 1.42 21.62
CA GLU A 232 7.12 2.60 21.80
C GLU A 232 6.97 3.39 20.49
N GLU A 233 8.05 3.48 19.69
CA GLU A 233 8.04 4.20 18.40
C GLU A 233 7.33 3.41 17.30
N LEU A 234 7.52 2.09 17.23
CA LEU A 234 6.94 1.22 16.19
C LEU A 234 5.49 0.80 16.48
N GLY A 235 5.10 0.77 17.75
CA GLY A 235 3.78 0.26 18.17
C GLY A 235 3.63 -1.27 18.06
N LYS A 236 4.73 -1.99 17.80
CA LYS A 236 4.86 -3.46 17.80
C LYS A 236 6.19 -3.86 18.43
N PRO A 237 6.38 -5.12 18.88
CA PRO A 237 7.66 -5.60 19.39
C PRO A 237 8.79 -5.38 18.37
N VAL A 238 9.95 -4.90 18.83
CA VAL A 238 11.17 -4.74 18.04
C VAL A 238 11.91 -6.07 17.99
N GLY A 239 12.56 -6.37 16.85
CA GLY A 239 13.34 -7.60 16.68
C GLY A 239 12.48 -8.83 16.37
N SER A 240 11.20 -8.65 15.99
CA SER A 240 10.30 -9.75 15.65
C SER A 240 10.83 -10.60 14.49
N ASP A 241 11.56 -10.02 13.55
CA ASP A 241 12.14 -10.72 12.41
C ASP A 241 13.34 -11.60 12.84
N ALA A 242 14.13 -11.13 13.80
CA ALA A 242 15.25 -11.89 14.36
C ALA A 242 14.76 -13.08 15.20
N ASP A 243 13.70 -12.90 15.99
CA ASP A 243 13.09 -13.95 16.80
C ASP A 243 12.49 -15.07 15.93
N ASN A 244 12.06 -14.75 14.72
CA ASN A 244 11.48 -15.69 13.76
C ASN A 244 12.49 -16.26 12.74
N ASP A 245 13.81 -15.99 12.88
CA ASP A 245 14.89 -16.41 11.95
C ASP A 245 14.60 -16.03 10.48
N LYS A 246 13.84 -14.94 10.24
CA LYS A 246 13.46 -14.47 8.91
C LYS A 246 14.68 -13.91 8.16
N THR A 247 14.73 -14.17 6.85
CA THR A 247 15.69 -13.50 5.97
C THR A 247 15.19 -12.07 5.72
N THR A 248 16.03 -11.07 6.03
CA THR A 248 15.78 -9.64 5.84
C THR A 248 16.94 -8.99 5.08
N PHE A 249 16.77 -7.76 4.61
CA PHE A 249 17.89 -7.00 4.04
C PHE A 249 19.01 -6.78 5.06
N ILE A 250 18.68 -6.70 6.35
CA ILE A 250 19.69 -6.59 7.42
C ILE A 250 20.51 -7.87 7.56
N THR A 251 19.87 -9.05 7.50
CA THR A 251 20.58 -10.32 7.61
C THR A 251 21.49 -10.60 6.39
N LEU A 252 21.14 -10.07 5.21
CA LEU A 252 21.91 -10.24 3.98
C LEU A 252 23.07 -9.23 3.85
N TYR A 253 22.82 -7.96 4.20
CA TYR A 253 23.76 -6.87 3.88
C TYR A 253 24.30 -6.14 5.12
N GLY A 254 23.83 -6.47 6.31
CA GLY A 254 24.05 -5.67 7.51
C GLY A 254 23.37 -4.30 7.45
N LEU A 255 23.38 -3.57 8.56
CA LEU A 255 22.67 -2.30 8.69
C LEU A 255 23.16 -1.22 7.69
N ASP A 256 24.47 -1.08 7.54
CA ASP A 256 25.04 -0.08 6.62
C ASP A 256 24.81 -0.44 5.16
N GLY A 257 24.87 -1.75 4.82
CA GLY A 257 24.55 -2.24 3.48
C GLY A 257 23.07 -2.03 3.13
N ALA A 258 22.16 -2.30 4.05
CA ALA A 258 20.73 -2.05 3.86
C ALA A 258 20.44 -0.54 3.67
N ARG A 259 21.08 0.34 4.44
CA ARG A 259 20.97 1.80 4.24
C ARG A 259 21.48 2.26 2.87
N ALA A 260 22.61 1.72 2.42
CA ALA A 260 23.15 2.02 1.09
C ALA A 260 22.22 1.53 -0.02
N LEU A 261 21.65 0.33 0.13
CA LEU A 261 20.68 -0.24 -0.81
C LEU A 261 19.39 0.59 -0.87
N ALA A 262 18.83 0.98 0.28
CA ALA A 262 17.64 1.86 0.33
C ALA A 262 17.90 3.19 -0.39
N LYS A 263 19.08 3.79 -0.17
CA LYS A 263 19.47 5.01 -0.87
C LYS A 263 19.58 4.80 -2.38
N GLN A 264 20.20 3.72 -2.83
CA GLN A 264 20.35 3.40 -4.25
C GLN A 264 18.98 3.27 -4.94
N HIS A 265 18.04 2.52 -4.36
CA HIS A 265 16.68 2.39 -4.89
C HIS A 265 15.94 3.73 -4.89
N ASN A 266 16.11 4.55 -3.83
CA ASN A 266 15.54 5.90 -3.80
C ASN A 266 16.11 6.81 -4.89
N ASP A 267 17.42 6.80 -5.12
CA ASP A 267 18.05 7.57 -6.20
C ASP A 267 17.53 7.11 -7.58
N THR A 268 17.31 5.81 -7.77
CA THR A 268 16.72 5.25 -9.00
C THR A 268 15.26 5.69 -9.18
N ALA A 269 14.47 5.70 -8.09
CA ALA A 269 13.10 6.23 -8.11
C ALA A 269 13.07 7.70 -8.51
N MET A 270 13.96 8.51 -7.94
CA MET A 270 14.08 9.93 -8.29
C MET A 270 14.42 10.13 -9.77
N ALA A 271 15.39 9.36 -10.30
CA ALA A 271 15.82 9.44 -11.71
C ALA A 271 14.69 9.05 -12.68
N ALA A 272 13.79 8.14 -12.28
CA ALA A 272 12.64 7.77 -13.10
C ALA A 272 11.67 8.94 -13.38
N LEU A 273 11.66 9.96 -12.51
CA LEU A 273 10.81 11.14 -12.65
C LEU A 273 11.47 12.29 -13.43
N ASP A 274 12.74 12.17 -13.83
CA ASP A 274 13.44 13.26 -14.51
C ASP A 274 12.75 13.64 -15.80
N GLY A 275 12.46 14.94 -15.96
CA GLY A 275 11.91 15.52 -17.20
C GLY A 275 10.39 15.68 -17.23
N PHE A 276 9.68 15.36 -16.16
CA PHE A 276 8.21 15.56 -16.09
C PHE A 276 7.80 16.89 -15.42
N GLY A 277 8.77 17.73 -15.05
CA GLY A 277 8.57 19.12 -14.61
C GLY A 277 8.25 19.28 -13.13
N ALA A 278 7.89 20.51 -12.72
CA ALA A 278 7.75 20.87 -11.30
C ALA A 278 6.66 20.09 -10.53
N GLN A 279 5.76 19.43 -11.22
CA GLN A 279 4.70 18.61 -10.57
C GLN A 279 5.26 17.32 -9.98
N GLU A 280 6.46 16.88 -10.40
CA GLU A 280 7.16 15.72 -9.82
C GLU A 280 7.66 15.94 -8.39
N ASP A 281 7.77 17.20 -7.94
CA ASP A 281 8.30 17.54 -6.61
C ASP A 281 7.59 16.81 -5.46
N PHE A 282 6.25 16.63 -5.58
CA PHE A 282 5.48 15.93 -4.57
C PHE A 282 5.97 14.48 -4.41
N LEU A 283 6.12 13.74 -5.50
CA LEU A 283 6.58 12.35 -5.49
C LEU A 283 8.05 12.25 -5.04
N ARG A 284 8.90 13.22 -5.39
CA ARG A 284 10.29 13.30 -4.92
C ARG A 284 10.36 13.49 -3.40
N LEU A 285 9.55 14.37 -2.84
CA LEU A 285 9.47 14.58 -1.39
C LEU A 285 8.89 13.36 -0.67
N LEU A 286 7.90 12.70 -1.26
CA LEU A 286 7.35 11.45 -0.71
C LEU A 286 8.41 10.34 -0.63
N ALA A 287 9.18 10.11 -1.70
CA ALA A 287 10.25 9.12 -1.71
C ALA A 287 11.33 9.45 -0.65
N GLY A 288 11.72 10.73 -0.55
CA GLY A 288 12.67 11.20 0.47
C GLY A 288 12.15 11.00 1.90
N GLU A 289 10.86 11.23 2.14
CA GLU A 289 10.25 11.00 3.45
C GLU A 289 10.19 9.51 3.80
N LEU A 290 9.85 8.64 2.84
CA LEU A 290 9.83 7.20 3.05
C LEU A 290 11.22 6.64 3.38
N LEU A 291 12.28 7.17 2.74
CA LEU A 291 13.67 6.82 3.05
C LEU A 291 14.08 7.26 4.46
N GLN A 292 13.57 8.38 4.97
CA GLN A 292 13.97 8.99 6.23
C GLN A 292 12.99 8.73 7.39
N ARG A 293 11.93 7.96 7.16
CA ARG A 293 10.90 7.71 8.18
C ARG A 293 11.47 7.05 9.41
N LYS A 294 10.86 7.33 10.57
CA LYS A 294 11.24 6.80 11.88
C LYS A 294 10.19 5.82 12.44
N LYS A 295 9.06 5.69 11.75
CA LYS A 295 7.94 4.82 12.12
C LYS A 295 7.02 4.53 10.90
#